data_276f041743acf4292eef441ddf6a091d
#
_entry.id   276f041743acf4292eef441ddf6a091d
#
_cell.length_a   1.000
_cell.length_b   1.000
_cell.length_c   1.000
_cell.angle_alpha   90.00
_cell.angle_beta   90.00
_cell.angle_gamma   90.00
#
_symmetry.space_group_name_H-M   'P 1'
#
loop_
_entity.id
_entity.type
_entity.pdbx_description
1 polymer ?
#
loop_
_entity_poly.entity_id
_entity_poly.type
_entity_poly.pdbx_seq_one_letter_code
_entity_poly.pdbx_strand_id
1 'polypeptide(L)'
;MGLKDIANQTLQGFNAKSDKIANDNDGLPGGEYDVALNGVAFKAFDSGYECIGLDMQVLTGDYANQHEFININLDPEFVSKAGYKLYEKYPNLLTTNIKLISKLAAMCKVNLTDDDWEDMVTLSEAFNEQDATGSQFILIVDKQTSKKGKTYTNYDFDEYAEDPFQNNAQPEIPDEDIPF
;
A
#
# COMPACT_ATOMS: atom_id res chain seq x y z
N MET A 1 -12.13 19.23 24.32
CA MET A 1 -13.00 19.75 23.28
C MET A 1 -14.15 18.76 23.08
N GLY A 2 -15.38 19.21 23.26
CA GLY A 2 -16.55 18.33 23.13
C GLY A 2 -17.01 18.22 21.67
N LEU A 3 -17.85 17.23 21.39
CA LEU A 3 -18.45 17.03 20.05
C LEU A 3 -19.11 18.30 19.51
N LYS A 4 -19.76 19.08 20.38
CA LYS A 4 -20.40 20.33 20.01
C LYS A 4 -19.41 21.35 19.44
N ASP A 5 -18.23 21.47 20.06
CA ASP A 5 -17.20 22.42 19.63
C ASP A 5 -16.60 22.00 18.28
N ILE A 6 -16.34 20.71 18.11
CA ILE A 6 -15.84 20.14 16.86
C ILE A 6 -16.88 20.32 15.74
N ALA A 7 -18.16 20.01 16.02
CA ALA A 7 -19.23 20.17 15.04
C ALA A 7 -19.39 21.61 14.59
N ASN A 8 -19.34 22.57 15.51
CA ASN A 8 -19.44 24.00 15.19
C ASN A 8 -18.27 24.46 14.31
N GLN A 9 -17.06 24.00 14.58
CA GLN A 9 -15.89 24.33 13.76
C GLN A 9 -15.99 23.71 12.37
N THR A 10 -16.40 22.44 12.31
CA THR A 10 -16.50 21.68 11.04
C THR A 10 -17.61 22.23 10.14
N LEU A 11 -18.73 22.63 10.72
CA LEU A 11 -19.89 23.12 9.96
C LEU A 11 -19.81 24.61 9.63
N GLN A 12 -18.79 25.31 10.12
CA GLN A 12 -18.60 26.71 9.80
C GLN A 12 -18.27 26.89 8.32
N GLY A 13 -19.19 27.47 7.56
CA GLY A 13 -19.07 27.65 6.11
C GLY A 13 -19.50 26.45 5.27
N PHE A 14 -19.90 25.34 5.88
CA PHE A 14 -20.40 24.16 5.16
C PHE A 14 -21.90 24.30 4.86
N ASN A 15 -22.26 24.18 3.59
CA ASN A 15 -23.65 24.14 3.13
C ASN A 15 -24.08 22.70 2.81
N ALA A 16 -24.82 22.07 3.72
CA ALA A 16 -25.24 20.68 3.59
C ALA A 16 -26.11 20.37 2.34
N LYS A 17 -26.65 21.42 1.67
CA LYS A 17 -27.46 21.24 0.44
C LYS A 17 -26.63 21.29 -0.85
N SER A 18 -25.55 22.04 -0.86
CA SER A 18 -24.77 22.32 -2.07
C SER A 18 -23.35 21.79 -2.04
N ASP A 19 -22.76 21.73 -0.85
CA ASP A 19 -21.37 21.35 -0.73
C ASP A 19 -21.24 19.82 -0.79
N LYS A 20 -20.30 19.36 -1.60
CA LYS A 20 -19.91 17.95 -1.58
C LYS A 20 -19.12 17.70 -0.31
N ILE A 21 -19.37 16.58 0.34
CA ILE A 21 -18.44 16.07 1.34
C ILE A 21 -17.16 15.82 0.58
N ALA A 22 -16.13 16.62 0.85
CA ALA A 22 -14.81 16.35 0.33
C ALA A 22 -14.47 14.92 0.77
N ASN A 23 -14.31 14.04 -0.19
CA ASN A 23 -13.75 12.73 0.12
C ASN A 23 -12.29 13.01 0.49
N ASP A 24 -12.02 13.10 1.77
CA ASP A 24 -10.65 13.00 2.30
C ASP A 24 -10.03 11.62 1.96
N ASN A 25 -10.75 10.82 1.20
CA ASN A 25 -10.41 9.49 0.70
C ASN A 25 -9.83 9.47 -0.71
N ASP A 26 -9.32 10.57 -1.22
CA ASP A 26 -8.51 10.54 -2.45
C ASP A 26 -7.15 9.85 -2.23
N GLY A 27 -6.95 9.25 -1.05
CA GLY A 27 -5.71 8.62 -0.66
C GLY A 27 -4.58 9.63 -0.40
N LEU A 28 -3.37 9.12 -0.30
CA LEU A 28 -2.19 9.96 -0.12
C LEU A 28 -1.90 10.75 -1.39
N PRO A 29 -1.45 12.01 -1.29
CA PRO A 29 -0.89 12.73 -2.43
C PRO A 29 0.30 12.00 -3.05
N GLY A 30 0.65 12.36 -4.30
CA GLY A 30 1.87 11.84 -4.92
C GLY A 30 3.11 12.15 -4.07
N GLY A 31 3.96 11.16 -3.87
CA GLY A 31 5.15 11.27 -3.04
C GLY A 31 5.66 9.93 -2.52
N GLU A 32 6.65 9.99 -1.67
CA GLU A 32 7.25 8.84 -1.00
C GLU A 32 6.92 8.90 0.50
N TYR A 33 6.53 7.76 1.06
CA TYR A 33 6.08 7.65 2.44
C TYR A 33 6.73 6.48 3.14
N ASP A 34 7.21 6.72 4.36
CA ASP A 34 7.61 5.64 5.25
C ASP A 34 6.34 4.96 5.78
N VAL A 35 6.20 3.68 5.49
CA VAL A 35 4.99 2.94 5.87
C VAL A 35 5.32 1.64 6.59
N ALA A 36 4.37 1.17 7.39
CA ALA A 36 4.30 -0.20 7.87
C ALA A 36 3.13 -0.92 7.21
N LEU A 37 3.34 -2.16 6.81
CA LEU A 37 2.24 -3.03 6.39
C LEU A 37 1.39 -3.37 7.60
N ASN A 38 0.14 -2.93 7.61
CA ASN A 38 -0.80 -3.19 8.70
C ASN A 38 -1.64 -4.45 8.47
N GLY A 39 -1.87 -4.82 7.21
CA GLY A 39 -2.58 -6.04 6.87
C GLY A 39 -2.59 -6.37 5.38
N VAL A 40 -2.71 -7.66 5.11
CA VAL A 40 -2.98 -8.24 3.79
C VAL A 40 -4.18 -9.16 3.90
N ALA A 41 -5.20 -8.94 3.09
CA ALA A 41 -6.40 -9.76 3.12
C ALA A 41 -7.02 -9.94 1.74
N PHE A 42 -7.51 -11.14 1.47
CA PHE A 42 -8.42 -11.36 0.36
C PHE A 42 -9.76 -10.67 0.64
N LYS A 43 -10.29 -9.99 -0.35
CA LYS A 43 -11.58 -9.31 -0.29
C LYS A 43 -12.45 -9.70 -1.49
N ALA A 44 -13.68 -10.08 -1.19
CA ALA A 44 -14.72 -10.29 -2.19
C ALA A 44 -15.88 -9.32 -1.93
N PHE A 45 -16.31 -8.61 -2.96
CA PHE A 45 -17.37 -7.62 -2.89
C PHE A 45 -18.66 -8.17 -3.52
N ASP A 46 -19.81 -7.65 -3.10
CA ASP A 46 -21.13 -8.06 -3.60
C ASP A 46 -21.28 -7.88 -5.12
N SER A 47 -20.47 -6.99 -5.72
CA SER A 47 -20.39 -6.78 -7.17
C SER A 47 -19.72 -7.93 -7.94
N GLY A 48 -19.14 -8.92 -7.25
CA GLY A 48 -18.30 -9.97 -7.83
C GLY A 48 -16.84 -9.56 -8.05
N TYR A 49 -16.44 -8.35 -7.67
CA TYR A 49 -15.05 -7.93 -7.67
C TYR A 49 -14.28 -8.58 -6.52
N GLU A 50 -13.17 -9.19 -6.84
CA GLU A 50 -12.27 -9.79 -5.86
C GLU A 50 -10.88 -9.17 -5.96
N CYS A 51 -10.21 -9.03 -4.84
CA CYS A 51 -8.86 -8.46 -4.80
C CYS A 51 -8.11 -8.86 -3.55
N ILE A 52 -6.81 -8.63 -3.57
CA ILE A 52 -5.98 -8.56 -2.38
C ILE A 52 -6.00 -7.10 -1.90
N GLY A 53 -6.49 -6.89 -0.70
CA GLY A 53 -6.47 -5.59 -0.03
C GLY A 53 -5.23 -5.46 0.85
N LEU A 54 -4.51 -4.38 0.65
CA LEU A 54 -3.36 -3.99 1.47
C LEU A 54 -3.75 -2.78 2.32
N ASP A 55 -3.38 -2.81 3.58
CA ASP A 55 -3.48 -1.67 4.50
C ASP A 55 -2.07 -1.22 4.88
N MET A 56 -1.71 -0.01 4.44
CA MET A 56 -0.42 0.62 4.71
C MET A 56 -0.62 1.77 5.68
N GLN A 57 0.07 1.78 6.80
CA GLN A 57 0.04 2.89 7.74
C GLN A 57 1.28 3.75 7.57
N VAL A 58 1.09 5.05 7.36
CA VAL A 58 2.17 6.02 7.29
C VAL A 58 2.78 6.25 8.68
N LEU A 59 4.09 6.19 8.77
CA LEU A 59 4.81 6.23 10.06
C LEU A 59 5.28 7.64 10.43
N THR A 60 5.62 8.47 9.45
CA THR A 60 6.29 9.76 9.69
C THR A 60 5.71 10.87 8.82
N GLY A 61 6.04 12.13 9.14
CA GLY A 61 5.67 13.29 8.36
C GLY A 61 4.25 13.80 8.60
N ASP A 62 3.78 14.63 7.69
CA ASP A 62 2.49 15.32 7.81
C ASP A 62 1.28 14.36 7.74
N TYR A 63 1.47 13.19 7.15
CA TYR A 63 0.46 12.15 6.98
C TYR A 63 0.62 10.98 7.97
N ALA A 64 1.43 11.14 9.01
CA ALA A 64 1.65 10.10 10.02
C ALA A 64 0.32 9.60 10.60
N ASN A 65 0.22 8.28 10.75
CA ASN A 65 -0.98 7.52 11.17
C ASN A 65 -2.13 7.48 10.15
N GLN A 66 -2.01 8.10 8.98
CA GLN A 66 -2.96 7.90 7.90
C GLN A 66 -2.75 6.51 7.28
N HIS A 67 -3.85 5.89 6.88
CA HIS A 67 -3.85 4.61 6.18
C HIS A 67 -4.05 4.83 4.68
N GLU A 68 -3.29 4.10 3.90
CA GLU A 68 -3.52 3.96 2.45
C GLU A 68 -3.97 2.53 2.16
N PHE A 69 -5.15 2.40 1.57
CA PHE A 69 -5.72 1.12 1.21
C PHE A 69 -5.53 0.86 -0.28
N ILE A 70 -4.86 -0.22 -0.62
CA ILE A 70 -4.55 -0.60 -2.00
C ILE A 70 -5.28 -1.91 -2.31
N ASN A 71 -6.10 -1.92 -3.34
CA ASN A 71 -6.80 -3.12 -3.81
C ASN A 71 -6.17 -3.59 -5.12
N ILE A 72 -5.67 -4.82 -5.13
CA ILE A 72 -4.96 -5.42 -6.26
C ILE A 72 -5.75 -6.62 -6.75
N ASN A 73 -6.34 -6.51 -7.93
CA ASN A 73 -7.00 -7.64 -8.59
C ASN A 73 -5.98 -8.43 -9.41
N LEU A 74 -6.02 -9.75 -9.27
CA LEU A 74 -5.15 -10.69 -9.98
C LEU A 74 -5.94 -11.77 -10.73
N ASP A 75 -7.28 -11.58 -10.91
CA ASP A 75 -8.10 -12.51 -11.65
C ASP A 75 -7.97 -12.27 -13.17
N PRO A 76 -7.32 -13.18 -13.93
CA PRO A 76 -7.13 -13.02 -15.36
C PRO A 76 -8.45 -12.94 -16.14
N GLU A 77 -9.51 -13.51 -15.60
CA GLU A 77 -10.84 -13.60 -16.22
C GLU A 77 -11.78 -12.47 -15.79
N PHE A 78 -11.29 -11.50 -15.02
CA PHE A 78 -12.12 -10.42 -14.50
C PHE A 78 -12.79 -9.62 -15.61
N VAL A 79 -14.13 -9.52 -15.52
CA VAL A 79 -14.96 -8.74 -16.44
C VAL A 79 -15.31 -7.40 -15.80
N SER A 80 -14.98 -6.31 -16.49
CA SER A 80 -15.30 -4.96 -16.06
C SER A 80 -16.80 -4.67 -16.05
N LYS A 81 -17.22 -3.63 -15.35
CA LYS A 81 -18.62 -3.16 -15.39
C LYS A 81 -19.11 -2.81 -16.82
N ALA A 82 -18.19 -2.47 -17.70
CA ALA A 82 -18.49 -2.20 -19.13
C ALA A 82 -18.59 -3.47 -19.98
N GLY A 83 -18.45 -4.67 -19.39
CA GLY A 83 -18.68 -5.96 -20.04
C GLY A 83 -17.50 -6.51 -20.86
N TYR A 84 -16.29 -5.98 -20.68
CA TYR A 84 -15.09 -6.52 -21.33
C TYR A 84 -14.13 -7.17 -20.31
N LYS A 85 -13.39 -8.15 -20.77
CA LYS A 85 -12.30 -8.73 -19.94
C LYS A 85 -11.18 -7.71 -19.80
N LEU A 86 -10.93 -7.29 -18.55
CA LEU A 86 -10.02 -6.18 -18.24
C LEU A 86 -8.61 -6.45 -18.75
N TYR A 87 -8.09 -7.63 -18.51
CA TYR A 87 -6.69 -7.96 -18.82
C TYR A 87 -6.46 -8.43 -20.27
N GLU A 88 -7.51 -8.77 -21.02
CA GLU A 88 -7.41 -8.91 -22.47
C GLU A 88 -7.23 -7.54 -23.12
N LYS A 89 -7.95 -6.53 -22.62
CA LYS A 89 -7.85 -5.16 -23.11
C LYS A 89 -6.59 -4.43 -22.64
N TYR A 90 -6.17 -4.70 -21.40
CA TYR A 90 -5.01 -4.06 -20.75
C TYR A 90 -4.06 -5.12 -20.15
N PRO A 91 -3.35 -5.89 -20.98
CA PRO A 91 -2.53 -7.00 -20.48
C PRO A 91 -1.39 -6.55 -19.55
N ASN A 92 -0.85 -5.36 -19.76
CA ASN A 92 0.21 -4.80 -18.93
C ASN A 92 -0.25 -4.50 -17.49
N LEU A 93 -1.55 -4.32 -17.26
CA LEU A 93 -2.08 -4.04 -15.94
C LEU A 93 -1.95 -5.25 -15.02
N LEU A 94 -2.28 -6.46 -15.48
CA LEU A 94 -2.09 -7.69 -14.72
C LEU A 94 -0.61 -7.93 -14.42
N THR A 95 0.25 -7.74 -15.42
CA THR A 95 1.70 -7.87 -15.25
C THR A 95 2.23 -6.91 -14.19
N THR A 96 1.75 -5.67 -14.19
CA THR A 96 2.11 -4.67 -13.18
C THR A 96 1.64 -5.10 -11.79
N ASN A 97 0.42 -5.59 -11.66
CA ASN A 97 -0.13 -6.05 -10.39
C ASN A 97 0.65 -7.26 -9.83
N ILE A 98 1.02 -8.20 -10.67
CA ILE A 98 1.87 -9.34 -10.27
C ILE A 98 3.24 -8.86 -9.77
N LYS A 99 3.87 -7.94 -10.49
CA LYS A 99 5.16 -7.36 -10.07
C LYS A 99 5.04 -6.60 -8.75
N LEU A 100 3.93 -5.88 -8.54
CA LEU A 100 3.69 -5.14 -7.30
C LEU A 100 3.60 -6.08 -6.09
N ILE A 101 2.86 -7.18 -6.21
CA ILE A 101 2.80 -8.21 -5.15
C ILE A 101 4.17 -8.85 -4.91
N SER A 102 4.91 -9.13 -5.98
CA SER A 102 6.27 -9.70 -5.88
C SER A 102 7.23 -8.75 -5.15
N LYS A 103 7.16 -7.45 -5.44
CA LYS A 103 7.92 -6.41 -4.71
C LYS A 103 7.50 -6.33 -3.25
N LEU A 104 6.20 -6.35 -2.95
CA LEU A 104 5.72 -6.38 -1.58
C LEU A 104 6.28 -7.57 -0.80
N ALA A 105 6.27 -8.75 -1.40
CA ALA A 105 6.85 -9.95 -0.79
C ALA A 105 8.34 -9.75 -0.47
N ALA A 106 9.10 -9.15 -1.38
CA ALA A 106 10.51 -8.83 -1.14
C ALA A 106 10.69 -7.83 0.02
N MET A 107 9.87 -6.77 0.08
CA MET A 107 9.92 -5.79 1.18
C MET A 107 9.60 -6.42 2.53
N CYS A 108 8.66 -7.37 2.57
CA CYS A 108 8.22 -8.07 3.78
C CYS A 108 9.05 -9.33 4.09
N LYS A 109 10.05 -9.66 3.27
CA LYS A 109 10.84 -10.91 3.39
C LYS A 109 9.98 -12.17 3.34
N VAL A 110 8.89 -12.13 2.58
CA VAL A 110 8.02 -13.26 2.30
C VAL A 110 8.57 -14.03 1.12
N ASN A 111 8.72 -15.32 1.28
CA ASN A 111 9.13 -16.21 0.20
C ASN A 111 7.88 -16.82 -0.45
N LEU A 112 7.55 -16.40 -1.66
CA LEU A 112 6.43 -16.92 -2.43
C LEU A 112 6.90 -18.11 -3.28
N THR A 113 6.12 -19.19 -3.22
CA THR A 113 6.29 -20.38 -4.05
C THR A 113 5.31 -20.37 -5.22
N ASP A 114 5.48 -21.25 -6.20
CA ASP A 114 4.55 -21.36 -7.32
C ASP A 114 3.12 -21.68 -6.85
N ASP A 115 2.98 -22.49 -5.80
CA ASP A 115 1.68 -22.86 -5.24
C ASP A 115 0.95 -21.67 -4.59
N ASP A 116 1.68 -20.68 -4.08
CA ASP A 116 1.08 -19.47 -3.49
C ASP A 116 0.37 -18.60 -4.55
N TRP A 117 0.75 -18.75 -5.82
CA TRP A 117 0.13 -18.02 -6.92
C TRP A 117 -1.09 -18.73 -7.53
N GLU A 118 -1.58 -19.81 -6.92
CA GLU A 118 -2.74 -20.54 -7.43
C GLU A 118 -4.00 -19.67 -7.43
N ASP A 119 -4.23 -18.94 -6.36
CA ASP A 119 -5.32 -17.95 -6.25
C ASP A 119 -5.00 -16.83 -5.25
N MET A 120 -5.85 -15.80 -5.22
CA MET A 120 -5.66 -14.64 -4.36
C MET A 120 -5.82 -14.94 -2.87
N VAL A 121 -6.59 -15.98 -2.50
CA VAL A 121 -6.76 -16.41 -1.11
C VAL A 121 -5.45 -16.99 -0.60
N THR A 122 -4.93 -18.00 -1.30
CA THR A 122 -3.66 -18.67 -0.98
C THR A 122 -2.51 -17.66 -0.94
N LEU A 123 -2.48 -16.75 -1.90
CA LEU A 123 -1.46 -15.72 -1.96
C LEU A 123 -1.51 -14.77 -0.75
N SER A 124 -2.71 -14.34 -0.32
CA SER A 124 -2.85 -13.49 0.86
C SER A 124 -2.49 -14.23 2.16
N GLU A 125 -2.81 -15.52 2.25
CA GLU A 125 -2.43 -16.37 3.38
C GLU A 125 -0.92 -16.52 3.52
N ALA A 126 -0.18 -16.63 2.40
CA ALA A 126 1.28 -16.72 2.41
C ALA A 126 1.94 -15.51 3.10
N PHE A 127 1.40 -14.30 2.92
CA PHE A 127 1.85 -13.11 3.64
C PHE A 127 1.57 -13.19 5.15
N ASN A 128 0.39 -13.64 5.52
CA ASN A 128 -0.03 -13.73 6.92
C ASN A 128 0.72 -14.83 7.68
N GLU A 129 0.95 -15.97 7.05
CA GLU A 129 1.67 -17.11 7.64
C GLU A 129 3.16 -16.80 7.86
N GLN A 130 3.74 -15.91 7.08
CA GLN A 130 5.14 -15.50 7.19
C GLN A 130 5.32 -14.17 7.93
N ASP A 131 4.33 -13.75 8.71
CA ASP A 131 4.41 -12.55 9.59
C ASP A 131 4.77 -11.26 8.85
N ALA A 132 4.20 -11.05 7.67
CA ALA A 132 4.45 -9.85 6.86
C ALA A 132 3.98 -8.56 7.54
N THR A 133 2.95 -8.63 8.37
CA THR A 133 2.42 -7.47 9.11
C THR A 133 3.47 -6.86 10.03
N GLY A 134 3.60 -5.55 9.99
CA GLY A 134 4.63 -4.79 10.73
C GLY A 134 5.92 -4.54 9.92
N SER A 135 6.06 -5.13 8.74
CA SER A 135 7.18 -4.83 7.85
C SER A 135 7.16 -3.37 7.42
N GLN A 136 8.32 -2.72 7.43
CA GLN A 136 8.48 -1.30 7.13
C GLN A 136 9.25 -1.14 5.82
N PHE A 137 8.78 -0.24 4.99
CA PHE A 137 9.38 0.07 3.69
C PHE A 137 8.88 1.43 3.18
N ILE A 138 9.32 1.85 2.02
CA ILE A 138 8.86 3.08 1.37
C ILE A 138 7.73 2.74 0.41
N LEU A 139 6.59 3.43 0.57
CA LEU A 139 5.50 3.44 -0.39
C LEU A 139 5.67 4.64 -1.32
N ILE A 140 5.73 4.38 -2.61
CA ILE A 140 5.77 5.40 -3.65
C ILE A 140 4.37 5.54 -4.23
N VAL A 141 3.81 6.73 -4.15
CA VAL A 141 2.51 7.08 -4.71
C VAL A 141 2.72 8.00 -5.89
N ASP A 142 2.32 7.56 -7.08
CA ASP A 142 2.37 8.37 -8.30
C ASP A 142 0.95 8.64 -8.80
N LYS A 143 0.54 9.90 -8.79
CA LYS A 143 -0.77 10.35 -9.29
C LYS A 143 -0.63 10.98 -10.65
N GLN A 144 -1.33 10.43 -11.61
CA GLN A 144 -1.38 10.92 -12.98
C GLN A 144 -2.80 11.32 -13.34
N THR A 145 -2.94 12.49 -13.97
CA THR A 145 -4.23 12.96 -14.48
C THR A 145 -4.27 12.78 -15.99
N SER A 146 -5.28 12.06 -16.49
CA SER A 146 -5.49 11.89 -17.92
C SER A 146 -5.96 13.19 -18.57
N LYS A 147 -5.86 13.27 -19.90
CA LYS A 147 -6.39 14.41 -20.69
C LYS A 147 -7.89 14.64 -20.48
N LYS A 148 -8.63 13.64 -20.01
CA LYS A 148 -10.06 13.72 -19.67
C LYS A 148 -10.33 14.14 -18.23
N GLY A 149 -9.30 14.52 -17.47
CA GLY A 149 -9.42 14.96 -16.06
C GLY A 149 -9.58 13.82 -15.05
N LYS A 150 -9.42 12.55 -15.45
CA LYS A 150 -9.46 11.41 -14.53
C LYS A 150 -8.10 11.18 -13.92
N THR A 151 -8.04 11.12 -12.59
CA THR A 151 -6.81 10.83 -11.84
C THR A 151 -6.65 9.32 -11.65
N TYR A 152 -5.45 8.82 -11.96
CA TYR A 152 -5.02 7.45 -11.71
C TYR A 152 -3.92 7.47 -10.67
N THR A 153 -3.96 6.51 -9.76
CA THR A 153 -2.92 6.32 -8.75
C THR A 153 -2.16 5.04 -9.06
N ASN A 154 -0.84 5.17 -9.22
CA ASN A 154 0.07 4.05 -9.34
C ASN A 154 0.89 3.95 -8.05
N TYR A 155 1.22 2.74 -7.67
CA TYR A 155 2.00 2.45 -6.48
C TYR A 155 3.27 1.70 -6.84
N ASP A 156 4.30 1.93 -6.05
CA ASP A 156 5.52 1.14 -6.05
C ASP A 156 6.06 1.06 -4.63
N PHE A 157 6.95 0.13 -4.38
CA PHE A 157 7.59 -0.07 -3.09
C PHE A 157 9.09 -0.01 -3.24
N ASP A 158 9.78 0.50 -2.22
CA ASP A 158 11.23 0.52 -2.15
C ASP A 158 11.71 0.22 -0.74
N GLU A 159 12.91 -0.29 -0.64
CA GLU A 159 13.54 -0.52 0.65
C GLU A 159 13.99 0.82 1.25
N TYR A 160 14.06 0.88 2.59
CA TYR A 160 14.81 1.93 3.22
C TYR A 160 16.24 1.91 2.70
N ALA A 161 16.78 3.08 2.36
CA ALA A 161 18.22 3.20 2.18
C ALA A 161 18.89 2.70 3.46
N GLU A 162 19.81 1.75 3.33
CA GLU A 162 20.59 1.28 4.46
C GLU A 162 21.18 2.51 5.18
N ASP A 163 20.82 2.68 6.45
CA ASP A 163 21.39 3.74 7.25
C ASP A 163 22.91 3.53 7.28
N PRO A 164 23.72 4.43 6.70
CA PRO A 164 25.17 4.27 6.69
C PRO A 164 25.75 4.15 8.09
N PHE A 165 24.97 4.48 9.14
CA PHE A 165 25.35 4.31 10.53
C PHE A 165 24.95 2.96 11.15
N GLN A 166 24.06 2.19 10.53
CA GLN A 166 23.72 0.83 10.99
C GLN A 166 24.72 -0.24 10.55
N ASN A 167 25.49 0.01 9.52
CA ASN A 167 26.57 -0.88 9.06
C ASN A 167 27.93 -0.65 9.72
N ASN A 168 28.00 0.18 10.76
CA ASN A 168 29.15 0.19 11.63
C ASN A 168 29.09 -1.03 12.58
N ALA A 169 29.44 -2.20 12.04
CA ALA A 169 30.11 -3.18 12.87
C ALA A 169 31.24 -2.41 13.55
N GLN A 170 31.13 -2.22 14.87
CA GLN A 170 32.27 -1.73 15.66
C GLN A 170 33.47 -2.54 15.20
N PRO A 171 34.57 -1.91 14.79
CA PRO A 171 35.79 -2.67 14.58
C PRO A 171 36.07 -3.43 15.88
N GLU A 172 36.08 -4.75 15.80
CA GLU A 172 36.57 -5.56 16.89
C GLU A 172 37.97 -5.04 17.18
N ILE A 173 38.11 -4.36 18.30
CA ILE A 173 39.44 -3.98 18.80
C ILE A 173 40.09 -5.31 19.22
N PRO A 174 41.14 -5.75 18.55
CA PRO A 174 41.81 -6.97 18.96
C PRO A 174 42.23 -6.84 20.43
N ASP A 175 41.97 -7.87 21.22
CA ASP A 175 42.30 -7.91 22.65
C ASP A 175 43.79 -7.60 22.97
N GLU A 176 44.64 -7.57 21.96
CA GLU A 176 46.07 -7.26 22.04
C GLU A 176 46.38 -5.76 22.16
N ASP A 177 45.43 -4.88 21.88
CA ASP A 177 45.61 -3.43 21.89
C ASP A 177 45.00 -2.73 23.13
N ILE A 178 44.59 -3.47 24.15
CA ILE A 178 44.12 -2.90 25.40
C ILE A 178 45.33 -2.65 26.33
N PRO A 179 45.74 -1.38 26.51
CA PRO A 179 46.83 -1.07 27.44
C PRO A 179 46.30 -1.18 28.88
N PHE A 180 46.74 -2.17 29.57
CA PHE A 180 46.68 -2.22 31.02
C PHE A 180 48.05 -1.91 31.63
#